data_04e04e26c9664db78e88e7ef789f80d0
#
_entry.id   04e04e26c9664db78e88e7ef789f80d0
#
_cell.length_a   1.000
_cell.length_b   1.000
_cell.length_c   1.000
_cell.angle_alpha   90.00
_cell.angle_beta   90.00
_cell.angle_gamma   90.00
#
_symmetry.space_group_name_H-M   'P 1'
#
loop_
_entity.id
_entity.type
_entity.pdbx_description
1 polymer ?
#
loop_
_entity_poly.entity_id
_entity_poly.type
_entity_poly.pdbx_seq_one_letter_code
_entity_poly.pdbx_strand_id
1 'polypeptide(L)'
;MFSKDTDEMEDYILREIDRLGEVLLMIARRLGLLDGDTPDYSLMDVKDEFDKAGCPIDLDALLEQENPVWYLVETEKITDHSLETFIDILFHSDMEEDQKAALLDDALAYLDGKGYFSFRLHSLSSR
;
A
#
# COMPACT_ATOMS: atom_id res chain seq x y z
N MET A 1 24.16 -7.39 -27.13
CA MET A 1 25.03 -7.34 -25.95
C MET A 1 24.79 -6.12 -25.08
N PHE A 2 24.72 -4.95 -25.68
CA PHE A 2 24.47 -3.70 -24.94
C PHE A 2 23.07 -3.64 -24.36
N SER A 3 22.08 -4.17 -25.07
CA SER A 3 20.69 -4.19 -24.61
C SER A 3 20.53 -5.06 -23.36
N LYS A 4 21.34 -6.13 -23.24
CA LYS A 4 21.30 -7.02 -22.08
C LYS A 4 21.75 -6.31 -20.81
N ASP A 5 22.81 -5.50 -20.89
CA ASP A 5 23.30 -4.74 -19.74
C ASP A 5 22.29 -3.68 -19.32
N THR A 6 21.64 -3.03 -20.29
CA THR A 6 20.60 -2.04 -20.03
C THR A 6 19.41 -2.68 -19.35
N ASP A 7 18.99 -3.86 -19.79
CA ASP A 7 17.88 -4.60 -19.19
C ASP A 7 18.17 -4.98 -17.74
N GLU A 8 19.41 -5.39 -17.45
CA GLU A 8 19.80 -5.72 -16.08
C GLU A 8 19.74 -4.49 -15.17
N MET A 9 20.16 -3.31 -15.67
CA MET A 9 20.06 -2.07 -14.90
C MET A 9 18.60 -1.67 -14.66
N GLU A 10 17.77 -1.80 -15.67
CA GLU A 10 16.33 -1.51 -15.52
C GLU A 10 15.70 -2.41 -14.49
N ASP A 11 15.99 -3.71 -14.51
CA ASP A 11 15.50 -4.66 -13.53
C ASP A 11 15.94 -4.31 -12.13
N TYR A 12 17.19 -3.88 -11.96
CA TYR A 12 17.72 -3.48 -10.67
C TYR A 12 16.99 -2.25 -10.14
N ILE A 13 16.80 -1.24 -10.98
CA ILE A 13 16.08 -0.01 -10.62
C ILE A 13 14.63 -0.32 -10.26
N LEU A 14 13.97 -1.16 -11.05
CA LEU A 14 12.58 -1.56 -10.77
C LEU A 14 12.47 -2.30 -9.44
N ARG A 15 13.43 -3.16 -9.13
CA ARG A 15 13.45 -3.87 -7.84
C ARG A 15 13.58 -2.91 -6.67
N GLU A 16 14.44 -1.89 -6.78
CA GLU A 16 14.60 -0.90 -5.73
C GLU A 16 13.31 -0.08 -5.56
N ILE A 17 12.66 0.30 -6.66
CA ILE A 17 11.40 1.04 -6.63
C ILE A 17 10.29 0.20 -5.99
N ASP A 18 10.25 -1.11 -6.30
CA ASP A 18 9.18 -2.01 -5.83
C ASP A 18 9.51 -2.71 -4.51
N ARG A 19 10.63 -2.38 -3.89
CA ARG A 19 11.01 -2.99 -2.60
C ARG A 19 9.94 -2.81 -1.54
N LEU A 20 9.39 -1.63 -1.43
CA LEU A 20 8.28 -1.35 -0.50
C LEU A 20 7.06 -2.21 -0.85
N GLY A 21 6.76 -2.36 -2.14
CA GLY A 21 5.68 -3.22 -2.59
C GLY A 21 5.85 -4.66 -2.18
N GLU A 22 7.07 -5.19 -2.29
CA GLU A 22 7.37 -6.55 -1.86
C GLU A 22 7.17 -6.73 -0.36
N VAL A 23 7.63 -5.75 0.44
CA VAL A 23 7.45 -5.77 1.89
C VAL A 23 5.97 -5.72 2.25
N LEU A 24 5.21 -4.86 1.60
CA LEU A 24 3.77 -4.73 1.84
C LEU A 24 3.02 -6.02 1.48
N LEU A 25 3.39 -6.65 0.38
CA LEU A 25 2.78 -7.91 -0.03
C LEU A 25 3.06 -9.02 0.98
N MET A 26 4.28 -9.08 1.50
CA MET A 26 4.65 -10.02 2.55
C MET A 26 3.81 -9.79 3.81
N ILE A 27 3.65 -8.54 4.21
CA ILE A 27 2.83 -8.17 5.37
C ILE A 27 1.38 -8.59 5.14
N ALA A 28 0.83 -8.34 3.95
CA ALA A 28 -0.54 -8.74 3.61
C ALA A 28 -0.73 -10.24 3.76
N ARG A 29 0.24 -11.03 3.32
CA ARG A 29 0.19 -12.49 3.46
C ARG A 29 0.21 -12.91 4.93
N ARG A 30 1.07 -12.29 5.72
CA ARG A 30 1.19 -12.61 7.16
C ARG A 30 -0.06 -12.26 7.93
N LEU A 31 -0.79 -11.23 7.49
CA LEU A 31 -2.06 -10.83 8.10
C LEU A 31 -3.26 -11.65 7.61
N GLY A 32 -3.06 -12.54 6.66
CA GLY A 32 -4.12 -13.39 6.11
C GLY A 32 -4.98 -12.71 5.05
N LEU A 33 -4.57 -11.54 4.57
CA LEU A 33 -5.36 -10.76 3.61
C LEU A 33 -5.52 -11.47 2.27
N LEU A 34 -4.55 -12.30 1.88
CA LEU A 34 -4.53 -12.96 0.58
C LEU A 34 -5.06 -14.40 0.60
N ASP A 35 -5.57 -14.86 1.75
CA ASP A 35 -5.97 -16.26 1.93
C ASP A 35 -7.41 -16.56 1.48
N GLY A 36 -8.15 -15.56 1.03
CA GLY A 36 -9.52 -15.76 0.57
C GLY A 36 -10.56 -15.74 1.67
N ASP A 37 -10.16 -15.88 2.92
CA ASP A 37 -11.04 -15.77 4.08
C ASP A 37 -11.16 -14.30 4.50
N THR A 38 -12.16 -14.00 5.33
CA THR A 38 -12.31 -12.65 5.87
C THR A 38 -11.15 -12.39 6.85
N PRO A 39 -10.26 -11.45 6.56
CA PRO A 39 -9.15 -11.16 7.47
C PRO A 39 -9.65 -10.56 8.78
N ASP A 40 -9.00 -10.94 9.88
CA ASP A 40 -9.33 -10.48 11.22
C ASP A 40 -8.06 -10.03 11.91
N TYR A 41 -7.73 -8.75 11.78
CA TYR A 41 -6.54 -8.18 12.42
C TYR A 41 -6.81 -6.72 12.79
N SER A 42 -6.06 -6.24 13.76
CA SER A 42 -6.17 -4.87 14.24
C SER A 42 -5.13 -3.97 13.58
N LEU A 43 -5.30 -2.66 13.74
CA LEU A 43 -4.29 -1.69 13.32
C LEU A 43 -2.98 -1.91 14.08
N MET A 44 -3.07 -2.33 15.34
CA MET A 44 -1.88 -2.68 16.13
C MET A 44 -1.12 -3.84 15.50
N ASP A 45 -1.84 -4.86 15.00
CA ASP A 45 -1.24 -5.98 14.29
C ASP A 45 -0.49 -5.51 13.05
N VAL A 46 -1.07 -4.55 12.32
CA VAL A 46 -0.43 -3.96 11.14
C VAL A 46 0.88 -3.27 11.54
N LYS A 47 0.84 -2.47 12.62
CA LYS A 47 2.04 -1.79 13.13
C LYS A 47 3.13 -2.77 13.51
N ASP A 48 2.76 -3.84 14.20
CA ASP A 48 3.70 -4.90 14.63
C ASP A 48 4.36 -5.55 13.42
N GLU A 49 3.60 -5.86 12.38
CA GLU A 49 4.15 -6.45 11.16
C GLU A 49 5.07 -5.48 10.42
N PHE A 50 4.73 -4.19 10.41
CA PHE A 50 5.58 -3.17 9.81
C PHE A 50 6.93 -3.09 10.54
N ASP A 51 6.90 -3.12 11.88
CA ASP A 51 8.12 -3.10 12.68
C ASP A 51 8.98 -4.33 12.44
N LYS A 52 8.37 -5.51 12.42
CA LYS A 52 9.07 -6.78 12.17
C LYS A 52 9.70 -6.81 10.78
N ALA A 53 9.03 -6.25 9.80
CA ALA A 53 9.50 -6.25 8.42
C ALA A 53 10.53 -5.14 8.15
N GLY A 54 10.75 -4.24 9.10
CA GLY A 54 11.63 -3.09 8.90
C GLY A 54 11.08 -2.09 7.90
N CYS A 55 9.76 -2.00 7.77
CA CYS A 55 9.13 -1.07 6.84
C CYS A 55 9.39 0.37 7.30
N PRO A 56 9.84 1.25 6.41
CA PRO A 56 10.19 2.63 6.79
C PRO A 56 9.00 3.52 7.09
N ILE A 57 7.79 3.10 6.80
CA ILE A 57 6.59 3.91 7.00
C ILE A 57 6.19 3.89 8.47
N ASP A 58 6.12 5.08 9.08
CA ASP A 58 5.60 5.27 10.43
C ASP A 58 4.08 5.49 10.34
N LEU A 59 3.31 4.46 10.71
CA LEU A 59 1.85 4.51 10.61
C LEU A 59 1.24 5.59 11.48
N ASP A 60 1.77 5.79 12.69
CA ASP A 60 1.21 6.80 13.58
C ASP A 60 1.37 8.20 12.98
N ALA A 61 2.56 8.52 12.49
CA ALA A 61 2.82 9.80 11.85
C ALA A 61 1.99 9.97 10.57
N LEU A 62 1.85 8.89 9.80
CA LEU A 62 1.07 8.91 8.56
C LEU A 62 -0.39 9.23 8.82
N LEU A 63 -0.99 8.55 9.80
CA LEU A 63 -2.43 8.71 10.09
C LEU A 63 -2.75 10.05 10.74
N GLU A 64 -1.75 10.78 11.23
CA GLU A 64 -1.92 12.14 11.74
C GLU A 64 -1.92 13.20 10.64
N GLN A 65 -1.51 12.84 9.42
CA GLN A 65 -1.49 13.78 8.30
C GLN A 65 -2.91 14.11 7.84
N GLU A 66 -3.13 15.34 7.37
CA GLU A 66 -4.41 15.75 6.80
C GLU A 66 -4.77 14.90 5.59
N ASN A 67 -3.78 14.58 4.76
CA ASN A 67 -3.95 13.76 3.58
C ASN A 67 -2.88 12.68 3.54
N PRO A 68 -3.13 11.52 4.18
CA PRO A 68 -2.15 10.44 4.23
C PRO A 68 -1.71 9.93 2.87
N VAL A 69 -2.62 9.87 1.90
CA VAL A 69 -2.29 9.39 0.54
C VAL A 69 -1.29 10.33 -0.10
N TRP A 70 -1.50 11.63 0.00
CA TRP A 70 -0.58 12.63 -0.53
C TRP A 70 0.80 12.52 0.12
N TYR A 71 0.83 12.30 1.44
CA TYR A 71 2.08 12.11 2.19
C TYR A 71 2.85 10.89 1.66
N LEU A 72 2.16 9.77 1.43
CA LEU A 72 2.78 8.56 0.88
C LEU A 72 3.37 8.81 -0.50
N VAL A 73 2.66 9.54 -1.34
CA VAL A 73 3.10 9.82 -2.70
C VAL A 73 4.29 10.79 -2.70
N GLU A 74 4.20 11.88 -1.96
CA GLU A 74 5.19 12.95 -1.99
C GLU A 74 6.42 12.66 -1.15
N THR A 75 6.24 12.10 0.03
CA THR A 75 7.33 11.88 0.99
C THR A 75 7.93 10.49 0.86
N GLU A 76 7.08 9.47 0.82
CA GLU A 76 7.54 8.07 0.77
C GLU A 76 7.76 7.58 -0.66
N LYS A 77 7.34 8.36 -1.66
CA LYS A 77 7.49 8.00 -3.08
C LYS A 77 6.90 6.64 -3.41
N ILE A 78 5.76 6.33 -2.82
CA ILE A 78 5.10 5.04 -3.00
C ILE A 78 4.65 4.87 -4.46
N THR A 79 4.82 3.66 -5.00
CA THR A 79 4.34 3.34 -6.36
C THR A 79 2.83 3.13 -6.33
N ASP A 80 2.20 3.19 -7.51
CA ASP A 80 0.75 3.00 -7.62
C ASP A 80 0.32 1.64 -7.09
N HIS A 81 1.05 0.59 -7.46
CA HIS A 81 0.75 -0.77 -7.00
C HIS A 81 0.95 -0.93 -5.49
N SER A 82 2.00 -0.33 -4.95
CA SER A 82 2.28 -0.36 -3.51
C SER A 82 1.21 0.41 -2.74
N LEU A 83 0.74 1.54 -3.28
CA LEU A 83 -0.34 2.30 -2.66
C LEU A 83 -1.62 1.45 -2.59
N GLU A 84 -1.95 0.77 -3.68
CA GLU A 84 -3.10 -0.14 -3.72
C GLU A 84 -3.03 -1.18 -2.59
N THR A 85 -1.88 -1.84 -2.46
CA THR A 85 -1.67 -2.86 -1.42
C THR A 85 -1.74 -2.24 -0.02
N PHE A 86 -1.14 -1.07 0.17
CA PHE A 86 -1.13 -0.38 1.46
C PHE A 86 -2.55 -0.04 1.92
N ILE A 87 -3.35 0.53 1.03
CA ILE A 87 -4.74 0.90 1.35
C ILE A 87 -5.57 -0.35 1.64
N ASP A 88 -5.36 -1.41 0.87
CA ASP A 88 -6.06 -2.69 1.09
C ASP A 88 -5.77 -3.24 2.50
N ILE A 89 -4.51 -3.18 2.93
CA ILE A 89 -4.12 -3.62 4.27
C ILE A 89 -4.85 -2.82 5.34
N LEU A 90 -4.84 -1.49 5.24
CA LEU A 90 -5.47 -0.62 6.23
C LEU A 90 -7.00 -0.73 6.22
N PHE A 91 -7.58 -0.90 5.06
CA PHE A 91 -9.04 -1.00 4.91
C PHE A 91 -9.61 -2.21 5.65
N HIS A 92 -8.85 -3.30 5.73
CA HIS A 92 -9.28 -4.52 6.41
C HIS A 92 -8.87 -4.59 7.87
N SER A 93 -8.24 -3.54 8.41
CA SER A 93 -7.93 -3.44 9.83
C SER A 93 -9.14 -2.95 10.63
N ASP A 94 -8.97 -2.74 11.93
CA ASP A 94 -10.02 -2.23 12.80
C ASP A 94 -10.04 -0.69 12.91
N MET A 95 -9.48 0.01 11.93
CA MET A 95 -9.60 1.48 11.85
C MET A 95 -11.07 1.90 11.81
N GLU A 96 -11.35 3.13 12.22
CA GLU A 96 -12.69 3.68 12.14
C GLU A 96 -13.19 3.72 10.69
N GLU A 97 -14.47 3.43 10.47
CA GLU A 97 -15.05 3.35 9.14
C GLU A 97 -14.90 4.65 8.36
N ASP A 98 -15.06 5.79 9.03
CA ASP A 98 -14.92 7.11 8.38
C ASP A 98 -13.49 7.33 7.89
N GLN A 99 -12.51 6.90 8.68
CA GLN A 99 -11.10 6.98 8.31
C GLN A 99 -10.77 6.09 7.11
N LYS A 100 -11.29 4.86 7.13
CA LYS A 100 -11.12 3.92 6.02
C LYS A 100 -11.71 4.48 4.73
N ALA A 101 -12.92 5.03 4.82
CA ALA A 101 -13.60 5.59 3.65
C ALA A 101 -12.81 6.77 3.08
N ALA A 102 -12.32 7.65 3.94
CA ALA A 102 -11.52 8.79 3.51
C ALA A 102 -10.24 8.36 2.81
N LEU A 103 -9.52 7.39 3.37
CA LEU A 103 -8.30 6.86 2.76
C LEU A 103 -8.58 6.23 1.40
N LEU A 104 -9.63 5.44 1.31
CA LEU A 104 -10.01 4.78 0.07
C LEU A 104 -10.39 5.79 -1.01
N ASP A 105 -11.21 6.78 -0.65
CA ASP A 105 -11.63 7.82 -1.59
C ASP A 105 -10.44 8.63 -2.10
N ASP A 106 -9.53 9.02 -1.21
CA ASP A 106 -8.34 9.77 -1.58
C ASP A 106 -7.42 8.97 -2.49
N ALA A 107 -7.25 7.67 -2.18
CA ALA A 107 -6.42 6.79 -3.01
C ALA A 107 -7.02 6.60 -4.39
N LEU A 108 -8.33 6.38 -4.48
CA LEU A 108 -9.03 6.23 -5.75
C LEU A 108 -8.96 7.50 -6.59
N ALA A 109 -9.17 8.67 -5.97
CA ALA A 109 -9.07 9.95 -6.66
C ALA A 109 -7.67 10.15 -7.26
N TYR A 110 -6.65 9.83 -6.50
CA TYR A 110 -5.27 9.96 -6.94
C TYR A 110 -4.96 9.01 -8.10
N LEU A 111 -5.28 7.72 -7.93
CA LEU A 111 -4.98 6.70 -8.94
C LEU A 111 -5.79 6.91 -10.23
N ASP A 112 -7.08 7.20 -10.11
CA ASP A 112 -7.92 7.48 -11.28
C ASP A 112 -7.42 8.71 -12.03
N GLY A 113 -6.98 9.73 -11.31
CA GLY A 113 -6.42 10.94 -11.90
C GLY A 113 -5.15 10.69 -12.70
N LYS A 114 -4.41 9.64 -12.37
CA LYS A 114 -3.21 9.21 -13.10
C LYS A 114 -3.51 8.24 -14.25
N GLY A 115 -4.75 7.79 -14.37
CA GLY A 115 -5.10 6.76 -15.33
C GLY A 115 -4.79 5.34 -14.87
N TYR A 116 -4.53 5.15 -13.59
CA TYR A 116 -4.30 3.82 -13.01
C TYR A 116 -5.60 3.31 -12.40
N PHE A 117 -6.23 2.34 -13.07
CA PHE A 117 -7.48 1.76 -12.56
C PHE A 117 -7.16 0.62 -11.59
N SER A 118 -7.59 0.77 -10.34
CA SER A 118 -7.45 -0.27 -9.33
C SER A 118 -8.78 -1.00 -9.18
N PHE A 119 -8.89 -2.16 -9.79
CA PHE A 119 -10.06 -3.00 -9.65
C PHE A 119 -10.32 -3.35 -8.18
N ARG A 120 -9.26 -3.65 -7.45
CA ARG A 120 -9.34 -4.02 -6.04
C ARG A 120 -9.95 -2.92 -5.18
N LEU A 121 -9.43 -1.70 -5.30
CA LEU A 121 -9.91 -0.57 -4.48
C LEU A 121 -11.33 -0.15 -4.89
N HIS A 122 -11.64 -0.18 -6.19
CA HIS A 122 -13.00 0.09 -6.64
C HIS A 122 -14.00 -0.93 -6.09
N SER A 123 -13.59 -2.19 -6.00
CA SER A 123 -14.42 -3.24 -5.40
C SER A 123 -14.73 -2.95 -3.93
N LEU A 124 -13.75 -2.43 -3.19
CA LEU A 124 -13.95 -2.07 -1.79
C LEU A 124 -14.94 -0.90 -1.64
N SER A 125 -14.89 0.07 -2.54
CA SER A 125 -15.79 1.24 -2.49
C SER A 125 -17.23 0.91 -2.84
N SER A 126 -17.46 -0.21 -3.51
CA SER A 126 -18.81 -0.63 -3.94
C SER A 126 -19.62 -1.31 -2.84
N ARG A 127 -19.06 -1.49 -1.67
CA ARG A 127 -19.75 -2.14 -0.56
C ARG A 127 -20.70 -1.21 0.20
#